data_633251f3d191289913abfd65508d76de
#
_entry.id   633251f3d191289913abfd65508d76de
#
_cell.length_a   1.000
_cell.length_b   1.000
_cell.length_c   1.000
_cell.angle_alpha   90.00
_cell.angle_beta   90.00
_cell.angle_gamma   90.00
#
_symmetry.space_group_name_H-M   'P 1'
#
loop_
_entity.id
_entity.type
_entity.pdbx_description
1 polymer ?
#
loop_
_entity_poly.entity_id
_entity_poly.type
_entity_poly.pdbx_seq_one_letter_code
_entity_poly.pdbx_strand_id
1 'polypeptide(L)'
;FLRYIWYAGIALVAVWFLFVNLRFARRLRKLGVPYTEALPMDCPLPVYVVDGLSTPCLAGLFRPAIYLNRAALNSGHLDHILTHELVHYRHRDHWWAVVRCACLAVQWFNPLVWAAAYLSRQDCETACDASAIGRLGEGERLAYGHTLVNMIAAGRHPAALFQTATTMTGSLTSIRLRVTLIA
;
A
#
# COMPACT_ATOMS: atom_id res chain seq x y z
N PHE A 1 33.50 -15.94 12.43
CA PHE A 1 32.96 -14.81 13.15
C PHE A 1 31.97 -14.01 12.27
N LEU A 2 32.36 -13.52 11.10
CA LEU A 2 31.53 -12.72 10.17
C LEU A 2 30.20 -13.38 9.80
N ARG A 3 30.18 -14.70 9.54
CA ARG A 3 28.93 -15.42 9.21
C ARG A 3 27.88 -15.37 10.33
N TYR A 4 28.30 -15.41 11.59
CA TYR A 4 27.39 -15.33 12.74
C TYR A 4 26.78 -13.93 12.87
N ILE A 5 27.57 -12.89 12.64
CA ILE A 5 27.06 -11.50 12.59
C ILE A 5 26.02 -11.36 11.49
N TRP A 6 26.29 -11.93 10.31
CA TRP A 6 25.36 -11.90 9.19
C TRP A 6 24.03 -12.60 9.52
N TYR A 7 24.08 -13.85 10.06
CA TYR A 7 22.86 -14.55 10.48
C TYR A 7 22.12 -13.84 11.59
N ALA A 8 22.81 -13.27 12.56
CA ALA A 8 22.19 -12.47 13.61
C ALA A 8 21.45 -11.24 13.04
N GLY A 9 22.07 -10.55 12.08
CA GLY A 9 21.44 -9.43 11.38
C GLY A 9 20.20 -9.83 10.59
N ILE A 10 20.27 -10.98 9.85
CA ILE A 10 19.07 -11.51 9.15
C ILE A 10 17.95 -11.78 10.15
N ALA A 11 18.23 -12.48 11.23
CA ALA A 11 17.22 -12.82 12.23
C ALA A 11 16.60 -11.56 12.85
N LEU A 12 17.43 -10.57 13.20
CA LEU A 12 16.96 -9.32 13.79
C LEU A 12 16.04 -8.55 12.84
N VAL A 13 16.44 -8.37 11.59
CA VAL A 13 15.66 -7.63 10.58
C VAL A 13 14.39 -8.40 10.20
N ALA A 14 14.46 -9.73 10.06
CA ALA A 14 13.30 -10.56 9.77
C ALA A 14 12.26 -10.50 10.91
N VAL A 15 12.71 -10.62 12.17
CA VAL A 15 11.85 -10.51 13.35
C VAL A 15 11.22 -9.10 13.43
N TRP A 16 12.00 -8.06 13.15
CA TRP A 16 11.50 -6.69 13.10
C TRP A 16 10.38 -6.53 12.06
N PHE A 17 10.60 -6.98 10.82
CA PHE A 17 9.56 -6.91 9.78
C PHE A 17 8.32 -7.71 10.15
N LEU A 18 8.51 -8.92 10.68
CA LEU A 18 7.41 -9.77 11.13
C LEU A 18 6.61 -9.08 12.23
N PHE A 19 7.28 -8.53 13.23
CA PHE A 19 6.64 -7.83 14.34
C PHE A 19 5.82 -6.63 13.86
N VAL A 20 6.41 -5.76 13.03
CA VAL A 20 5.73 -4.56 12.50
C VAL A 20 4.50 -4.95 11.67
N ASN A 21 4.65 -5.93 10.77
CA ASN A 21 3.54 -6.38 9.93
C ASN A 21 2.42 -7.07 10.73
N LEU A 22 2.77 -7.91 11.70
CA LEU A 22 1.78 -8.56 12.57
C LEU A 22 1.04 -7.54 13.46
N ARG A 23 1.78 -6.56 14.01
CA ARG A 23 1.19 -5.49 14.81
C ARG A 23 0.19 -4.67 13.97
N PHE A 24 0.57 -4.32 12.77
CA PHE A 24 -0.30 -3.60 11.83
C PHE A 24 -1.54 -4.41 11.44
N ALA A 25 -1.35 -5.67 11.03
CA ALA A 25 -2.46 -6.56 10.67
C ALA A 25 -3.43 -6.79 11.84
N ARG A 26 -2.91 -6.96 13.06
CA ARG A 26 -3.74 -7.09 14.28
C ARG A 26 -4.53 -5.81 14.55
N ARG A 27 -3.91 -4.63 14.37
CA ARG A 27 -4.59 -3.34 14.53
C ARG A 27 -5.73 -3.19 13.55
N LEU A 28 -5.50 -3.48 12.26
CA LEU A 28 -6.54 -3.43 11.22
C LEU A 28 -7.71 -4.37 11.54
N ARG A 29 -7.43 -5.62 11.92
CA ARG A 29 -8.47 -6.60 12.27
C ARG A 29 -9.25 -6.21 13.52
N LYS A 30 -8.60 -5.60 14.51
CA LYS A 30 -9.24 -5.16 15.75
C LYS A 30 -10.15 -3.95 15.55
N LEU A 31 -9.75 -3.00 14.71
CA LEU A 31 -10.45 -1.74 14.49
C LEU A 31 -11.36 -1.77 13.26
N GLY A 32 -11.22 -2.78 12.39
CA GLY A 32 -11.97 -2.89 11.16
C GLY A 32 -13.44 -3.22 11.42
N VAL A 33 -14.32 -2.34 10.99
CA VAL A 33 -15.78 -2.56 10.97
C VAL A 33 -16.15 -2.98 9.55
N PRO A 34 -16.87 -4.11 9.35
CA PRO A 34 -17.31 -4.51 8.02
C PRO A 34 -18.14 -3.41 7.35
N TYR A 35 -17.82 -3.11 6.10
CA TYR A 35 -18.63 -2.21 5.29
C TYR A 35 -19.80 -2.99 4.68
N THR A 36 -21.03 -2.62 5.02
CA THR A 36 -22.24 -3.33 4.63
C THR A 36 -23.11 -2.60 3.61
N GLU A 37 -22.74 -1.35 3.26
CA GLU A 37 -23.46 -0.59 2.25
C GLU A 37 -23.11 -1.07 0.84
N ALA A 38 -23.95 -0.71 -0.14
CA ALA A 38 -23.71 -1.05 -1.53
C ALA A 38 -22.42 -0.38 -2.04
N LEU A 39 -21.52 -1.18 -2.60
CA LEU A 39 -20.31 -0.67 -3.24
C LEU A 39 -20.64 -0.18 -4.67
N PRO A 40 -19.96 0.86 -5.14
CA PRO A 40 -20.16 1.39 -6.49
C PRO A 40 -19.70 0.44 -7.59
N MET A 41 -19.00 -0.64 -7.24
CA MET A 41 -18.48 -1.64 -8.14
C MET A 41 -18.46 -3.03 -7.52
N ASP A 42 -18.39 -4.07 -8.34
CA ASP A 42 -18.21 -5.43 -7.86
C ASP A 42 -16.83 -5.64 -7.26
N CYS A 43 -16.79 -6.00 -5.98
CA CYS A 43 -15.56 -6.18 -5.23
C CYS A 43 -15.49 -7.60 -4.66
N PRO A 44 -14.57 -8.45 -5.16
CA PRO A 44 -14.44 -9.84 -4.70
C PRO A 44 -13.81 -9.97 -3.31
N LEU A 45 -13.32 -8.86 -2.74
CA LEU A 45 -12.66 -8.83 -1.45
C LEU A 45 -13.56 -8.23 -0.37
N PRO A 46 -13.46 -8.70 0.87
CA PRO A 46 -14.13 -8.05 1.98
C PRO A 46 -13.57 -6.65 2.20
N VAL A 47 -14.47 -5.70 2.44
CA VAL A 47 -14.15 -4.29 2.68
C VAL A 47 -14.45 -3.95 4.13
N TYR A 48 -13.52 -3.30 4.79
CA TYR A 48 -13.62 -2.84 6.17
C TYR A 48 -13.35 -1.35 6.27
N VAL A 49 -13.99 -0.69 7.22
CA VAL A 49 -13.71 0.71 7.57
C VAL A 49 -12.90 0.75 8.85
N VAL A 50 -11.84 1.54 8.86
CA VAL A 50 -10.96 1.70 10.03
C VAL A 50 -10.80 3.17 10.35
N ASP A 51 -11.26 3.56 11.54
CA ASP A 51 -11.04 4.91 12.03
C ASP A 51 -9.57 5.14 12.38
N GLY A 52 -9.02 6.30 11.97
CA GLY A 52 -7.62 6.64 12.20
C GLY A 52 -6.62 5.95 11.26
N LEU A 53 -7.10 5.34 10.18
CA LEU A 53 -6.26 4.91 9.07
C LEU A 53 -5.91 6.14 8.21
N SER A 54 -4.64 6.33 7.90
CA SER A 54 -4.18 7.51 7.15
C SER A 54 -4.63 7.45 5.68
N THR A 55 -4.53 6.28 5.07
CA THR A 55 -4.89 6.05 3.66
C THR A 55 -5.53 4.66 3.53
N PRO A 56 -6.42 4.44 2.57
CA PRO A 56 -6.89 3.11 2.22
C PRO A 56 -5.73 2.15 1.97
N CYS A 57 -5.94 0.88 2.19
CA CYS A 57 -4.93 -0.13 1.90
C CYS A 57 -5.51 -1.52 1.71
N LEU A 58 -4.86 -2.29 0.83
CA LEU A 58 -4.99 -3.73 0.78
C LEU A 58 -4.09 -4.37 1.86
N ALA A 59 -4.62 -5.20 2.74
CA ALA A 59 -3.84 -5.90 3.74
C ALA A 59 -4.28 -7.35 3.91
N GLY A 60 -3.31 -8.20 4.31
CA GLY A 60 -3.52 -9.64 4.48
C GLY A 60 -2.82 -10.46 3.41
N LEU A 61 -1.93 -11.39 3.84
CA LEU A 61 -1.16 -12.22 2.90
C LEU A 61 -2.01 -13.35 2.32
N PHE A 62 -2.66 -14.14 3.18
CA PHE A 62 -3.47 -15.30 2.78
C PHE A 62 -4.97 -15.00 2.67
N ARG A 63 -5.44 -13.99 3.37
CA ARG A 63 -6.82 -13.52 3.35
C ARG A 63 -6.81 -12.01 3.16
N PRO A 64 -6.57 -11.55 1.94
CA PRO A 64 -6.53 -10.13 1.63
C PRO A 64 -7.90 -9.48 1.83
N ALA A 65 -7.88 -8.26 2.33
CA ALA A 65 -9.05 -7.42 2.52
C ALA A 65 -8.69 -5.97 2.25
N ILE A 66 -9.65 -5.18 1.82
CA ILE A 66 -9.49 -3.74 1.61
C ILE A 66 -9.93 -3.03 2.88
N TYR A 67 -9.09 -2.13 3.36
CA TYR A 67 -9.35 -1.28 4.52
C TYR A 67 -9.46 0.17 4.06
N LEU A 68 -10.63 0.77 4.31
CA LEU A 68 -10.93 2.15 3.94
C LEU A 68 -10.86 3.05 5.18
N ASN A 69 -10.53 4.31 4.98
CA ASN A 69 -10.69 5.35 5.98
C ASN A 69 -11.95 6.18 5.70
N ARG A 70 -12.40 6.98 6.66
CA ARG A 70 -13.58 7.84 6.49
C ARG A 70 -13.42 8.87 5.37
N ALA A 71 -12.20 9.36 5.15
CA ALA A 71 -11.94 10.30 4.06
C ALA A 71 -12.20 9.67 2.68
N ALA A 72 -11.86 8.39 2.51
CA ALA A 72 -12.13 7.66 1.29
C ALA A 72 -13.64 7.48 1.04
N LEU A 73 -14.41 7.17 2.08
CA LEU A 73 -15.87 7.04 1.98
C LEU A 73 -16.55 8.36 1.58
N ASN A 74 -16.03 9.47 2.10
CA ASN A 74 -16.58 10.82 1.85
C ASN A 74 -16.00 11.50 0.59
N SER A 75 -15.13 10.83 -0.17
CA SER A 75 -14.43 11.42 -1.32
C SER A 75 -15.32 11.65 -2.55
N GLY A 76 -16.48 10.99 -2.62
CA GLY A 76 -17.32 10.97 -3.83
C GLY A 76 -16.76 10.10 -4.98
N HIS A 77 -15.55 9.54 -4.84
CA HIS A 77 -14.86 8.72 -5.84
C HIS A 77 -14.37 7.40 -5.26
N LEU A 78 -15.26 6.71 -4.55
CA LEU A 78 -14.95 5.43 -3.91
C LEU A 78 -14.60 4.34 -4.94
N ASP A 79 -15.19 4.40 -6.12
CA ASP A 79 -14.90 3.54 -7.27
C ASP A 79 -13.44 3.64 -7.74
N HIS A 80 -12.87 4.84 -7.80
CA HIS A 80 -11.46 5.05 -8.12
C HIS A 80 -10.54 4.40 -7.08
N ILE A 81 -10.86 4.57 -5.80
CA ILE A 81 -10.10 4.02 -4.68
C ILE A 81 -10.15 2.49 -4.68
N LEU A 82 -11.36 1.93 -4.82
CA LEU A 82 -11.54 0.48 -4.88
C LEU A 82 -10.85 -0.12 -6.10
N THR A 83 -10.92 0.54 -7.26
CA THR A 83 -10.24 0.11 -8.47
C THR A 83 -8.74 0.03 -8.24
N HIS A 84 -8.13 1.04 -7.62
CA HIS A 84 -6.70 1.05 -7.29
C HIS A 84 -6.32 -0.11 -6.35
N GLU A 85 -7.05 -0.30 -5.24
CA GLU A 85 -6.77 -1.39 -4.27
C GLU A 85 -6.96 -2.78 -4.91
N LEU A 86 -7.94 -2.94 -5.80
CA LEU A 86 -8.15 -4.18 -6.54
C LEU A 86 -7.03 -4.45 -7.55
N VAL A 87 -6.41 -3.43 -8.13
CA VAL A 87 -5.24 -3.61 -8.99
C VAL A 87 -4.06 -4.14 -8.18
N HIS A 88 -3.78 -3.60 -6.99
CA HIS A 88 -2.77 -4.14 -6.08
C HIS A 88 -3.00 -5.62 -5.77
N TYR A 89 -4.25 -6.02 -5.55
CA TYR A 89 -4.60 -7.42 -5.35
C TYR A 89 -4.28 -8.27 -6.57
N ARG A 90 -4.65 -7.82 -7.77
CA ARG A 90 -4.43 -8.54 -9.04
C ARG A 90 -2.95 -8.64 -9.39
N HIS A 91 -2.16 -7.61 -9.13
CA HIS A 91 -0.70 -7.60 -9.31
C HIS A 91 0.03 -8.41 -8.23
N ARG A 92 -0.70 -8.87 -7.20
CA ARG A 92 -0.13 -9.62 -6.07
C ARG A 92 0.93 -8.82 -5.30
N ASP A 93 0.77 -7.51 -5.16
CA ASP A 93 1.76 -6.64 -4.56
C ASP A 93 2.03 -6.96 -3.09
N HIS A 94 1.06 -7.57 -2.39
CA HIS A 94 1.23 -8.11 -1.04
C HIS A 94 2.26 -9.24 -0.99
N TRP A 95 2.41 -10.05 -2.06
CA TRP A 95 3.47 -11.05 -2.16
C TRP A 95 4.81 -10.42 -2.50
N TRP A 96 4.83 -9.44 -3.42
CA TRP A 96 6.04 -8.67 -3.74
C TRP A 96 6.57 -7.93 -2.53
N ALA A 97 5.71 -7.45 -1.62
CA ALA A 97 6.12 -6.86 -0.36
C ALA A 97 6.90 -7.86 0.52
N VAL A 98 6.48 -9.13 0.58
CA VAL A 98 7.20 -10.19 1.30
C VAL A 98 8.56 -10.45 0.66
N VAL A 99 8.64 -10.53 -0.67
CA VAL A 99 9.91 -10.72 -1.38
C VAL A 99 10.87 -9.57 -1.08
N ARG A 100 10.41 -8.32 -1.14
CA ARG A 100 11.22 -7.16 -0.75
C ARG A 100 11.73 -7.24 0.69
N CYS A 101 10.88 -7.61 1.64
CA CYS A 101 11.28 -7.81 3.03
C CYS A 101 12.34 -8.92 3.18
N ALA A 102 12.21 -10.03 2.45
CA ALA A 102 13.19 -11.12 2.46
C ALA A 102 14.54 -10.66 1.90
N CYS A 103 14.54 -9.94 0.77
CA CYS A 103 15.77 -9.37 0.20
C CYS A 103 16.45 -8.39 1.17
N LEU A 104 15.68 -7.52 1.82
CA LEU A 104 16.18 -6.58 2.82
C LEU A 104 16.74 -7.29 4.05
N ALA A 105 16.11 -8.38 4.50
CA ALA A 105 16.60 -9.15 5.64
C ALA A 105 17.91 -9.85 5.31
N VAL A 106 18.03 -10.46 4.13
CA VAL A 106 19.27 -11.17 3.71
C VAL A 106 20.43 -10.20 3.49
N GLN A 107 20.13 -9.04 2.89
CA GLN A 107 21.12 -8.02 2.53
C GLN A 107 20.99 -6.75 3.41
N TRP A 108 20.71 -6.96 4.69
CA TRP A 108 20.39 -5.88 5.63
C TRP A 108 21.44 -4.77 5.69
N PHE A 109 22.69 -5.09 5.44
CA PHE A 109 23.85 -4.19 5.48
C PHE A 109 24.10 -3.45 4.16
N ASN A 110 23.41 -3.83 3.07
CA ASN A 110 23.65 -3.29 1.73
C ASN A 110 22.69 -2.13 1.40
N PRO A 111 23.15 -0.87 1.35
CA PRO A 111 22.29 0.27 1.09
C PRO A 111 21.66 0.25 -0.32
N LEU A 112 22.31 -0.40 -1.30
CA LEU A 112 21.75 -0.51 -2.66
C LEU A 112 20.48 -1.36 -2.69
N VAL A 113 20.39 -2.39 -1.85
CA VAL A 113 19.19 -3.22 -1.75
C VAL A 113 18.04 -2.45 -1.10
N TRP A 114 18.33 -1.56 -0.15
CA TRP A 114 17.32 -0.66 0.41
C TRP A 114 16.81 0.34 -0.63
N ALA A 115 17.71 0.92 -1.42
CA ALA A 115 17.35 1.80 -2.54
C ALA A 115 16.51 1.05 -3.59
N ALA A 116 16.92 -0.16 -3.98
CA ALA A 116 16.18 -1.01 -4.92
C ALA A 116 14.78 -1.38 -4.40
N ALA A 117 14.64 -1.72 -3.12
CA ALA A 117 13.34 -2.01 -2.51
C ALA A 117 12.41 -0.79 -2.51
N TYR A 118 12.97 0.40 -2.26
CA TYR A 118 12.23 1.66 -2.33
C TYR A 118 11.76 1.95 -3.76
N LEU A 119 12.63 1.84 -4.75
CA LEU A 119 12.29 2.05 -6.17
C LEU A 119 11.26 1.03 -6.66
N SER A 120 11.47 -0.27 -6.36
CA SER A 120 10.51 -1.32 -6.69
C SER A 120 9.12 -1.05 -6.13
N ARG A 121 9.02 -0.42 -4.95
CA ARG A 121 7.72 -0.01 -4.41
C ARG A 121 7.10 1.11 -5.23
N GLN A 122 7.88 2.11 -5.65
CA GLN A 122 7.39 3.19 -6.50
C GLN A 122 6.92 2.68 -7.85
N ASP A 123 7.64 1.71 -8.43
CA ASP A 123 7.26 1.09 -9.70
C ASP A 123 5.93 0.33 -9.56
N CYS A 124 5.69 -0.38 -8.44
CA CYS A 124 4.39 -1.00 -8.16
C CYS A 124 3.26 0.03 -8.14
N GLU A 125 3.44 1.16 -7.44
CA GLU A 125 2.45 2.23 -7.37
C GLU A 125 2.15 2.80 -8.77
N THR A 126 3.20 3.09 -9.53
CA THR A 126 3.07 3.62 -10.90
C THR A 126 2.34 2.63 -11.84
N ALA A 127 2.68 1.34 -11.75
CA ALA A 127 2.01 0.30 -12.50
C ALA A 127 0.53 0.12 -12.10
N CYS A 128 0.23 0.28 -10.80
CA CYS A 128 -1.14 0.26 -10.30
C CYS A 128 -1.94 1.44 -10.81
N ASP A 129 -1.38 2.66 -10.79
CA ASP A 129 -2.07 3.84 -11.33
C ASP A 129 -2.36 3.70 -12.82
N ALA A 130 -1.37 3.28 -13.62
CA ALA A 130 -1.55 3.07 -15.05
C ALA A 130 -2.64 2.02 -15.34
N SER A 131 -2.65 0.92 -14.57
CA SER A 131 -3.65 -0.13 -14.72
C SER A 131 -5.04 0.30 -14.25
N ALA A 132 -5.13 1.14 -13.21
CA ALA A 132 -6.40 1.70 -12.72
C ALA A 132 -7.01 2.65 -13.76
N ILE A 133 -6.22 3.57 -14.33
CA ILE A 133 -6.65 4.46 -15.41
C ILE A 133 -7.12 3.67 -16.62
N GLY A 134 -6.37 2.64 -17.03
CA GLY A 134 -6.77 1.78 -18.15
C GLY A 134 -8.10 1.05 -17.93
N ARG A 135 -8.55 0.86 -16.67
CA ARG A 135 -9.85 0.25 -16.33
C ARG A 135 -10.97 1.25 -16.22
N LEU A 136 -10.69 2.41 -15.64
CA LEU A 136 -11.66 3.51 -15.48
C LEU A 136 -11.96 4.17 -16.84
N GLY A 137 -10.99 4.15 -17.75
CA GLY A 137 -11.03 4.84 -19.03
C GLY A 137 -10.29 6.17 -19.01
N GLU A 138 -9.77 6.57 -20.17
CA GLU A 138 -8.97 7.81 -20.31
C GLU A 138 -9.76 9.08 -19.92
N GLY A 139 -11.08 9.09 -20.05
CA GLY A 139 -11.92 10.20 -19.63
C GLY A 139 -11.89 10.47 -18.12
N GLU A 140 -11.67 9.44 -17.31
CA GLU A 140 -11.60 9.54 -15.85
C GLU A 140 -10.19 9.85 -15.31
N ARG A 141 -9.19 9.96 -16.19
CA ARG A 141 -7.78 10.14 -15.82
C ARG A 141 -7.55 11.33 -14.89
N LEU A 142 -8.12 12.51 -15.22
CA LEU A 142 -7.98 13.71 -14.40
C LEU A 142 -8.72 13.60 -13.06
N ALA A 143 -9.94 13.05 -13.08
CA ALA A 143 -10.71 12.83 -11.86
C ALA A 143 -10.00 11.84 -10.91
N TYR A 144 -9.42 10.76 -11.46
CA TYR A 144 -8.59 9.83 -10.73
C TYR A 144 -7.35 10.51 -10.11
N GLY A 145 -6.66 11.36 -10.89
CA GLY A 145 -5.51 12.13 -10.41
C GLY A 145 -5.88 13.06 -9.23
N HIS A 146 -6.99 13.76 -9.32
CA HIS A 146 -7.51 14.58 -8.22
C HIS A 146 -7.85 13.74 -6.98
N THR A 147 -8.46 12.57 -7.15
CA THR A 147 -8.76 11.65 -6.05
C THR A 147 -7.50 11.24 -5.31
N LEU A 148 -6.44 10.86 -6.04
CA LEU A 148 -5.13 10.50 -5.45
C LEU A 148 -4.51 11.66 -4.67
N VAL A 149 -4.49 12.87 -5.23
CA VAL A 149 -3.94 14.06 -4.57
C VAL A 149 -4.70 14.35 -3.27
N ASN A 150 -6.03 14.31 -3.31
CA ASN A 150 -6.87 14.54 -2.14
C ASN A 150 -6.65 13.50 -1.04
N MET A 151 -6.52 12.22 -1.39
CA MET A 151 -6.21 11.14 -0.44
C MET A 151 -4.86 11.34 0.24
N ILE A 152 -3.85 11.72 -0.53
CA ILE A 152 -2.51 11.97 -0.02
C ILE A 152 -2.50 13.20 0.89
N ALA A 153 -3.23 14.25 0.53
CA ALA A 153 -3.38 15.46 1.34
C ALA A 153 -4.07 15.18 2.68
N ALA A 154 -5.10 14.32 2.68
CA ALA A 154 -5.81 13.89 3.88
C ALA A 154 -4.98 12.98 4.80
N GLY A 155 -4.07 12.19 4.22
CA GLY A 155 -3.26 11.20 4.94
C GLY A 155 -1.94 11.71 5.53
N ARG A 156 -1.70 13.01 5.61
CA ARG A 156 -0.45 13.60 6.12
C ARG A 156 -0.20 13.31 7.60
N HIS A 157 0.36 12.13 7.89
CA HIS A 157 1.05 11.85 9.14
C HIS A 157 2.46 11.30 8.87
N PRO A 158 3.52 11.85 9.53
CA PRO A 158 4.93 11.52 9.25
C PRO A 158 5.35 10.10 9.67
N ALA A 159 4.45 9.30 10.24
CA ALA A 159 4.76 7.96 10.75
C ALA A 159 4.91 6.86 9.69
N ALA A 160 4.85 7.19 8.40
CA ALA A 160 4.74 6.20 7.32
C ALA A 160 6.08 5.67 6.77
N LEU A 161 7.22 6.04 7.33
CA LEU A 161 8.54 5.61 6.82
C LEU A 161 8.81 4.11 6.91
N PHE A 162 8.01 3.34 7.68
CA PHE A 162 8.22 1.90 7.91
C PHE A 162 6.98 1.03 7.75
N GLN A 163 5.89 1.53 7.17
CA GLN A 163 4.77 0.68 6.83
C GLN A 163 5.12 -0.16 5.60
N THR A 164 5.59 -1.36 5.83
CA THR A 164 5.89 -2.38 4.81
C THR A 164 4.63 -2.97 4.17
N ALA A 165 3.46 -2.66 4.70
CA ALA A 165 2.21 -2.98 4.05
C ALA A 165 2.06 -2.13 2.77
N THR A 166 1.31 -2.63 1.85
CA THR A 166 0.85 -2.00 0.61
C THR A 166 0.02 -0.74 0.91
N THR A 167 0.59 0.26 1.60
CA THR A 167 -0.09 1.52 1.86
C THR A 167 0.32 2.55 0.84
N MET A 168 -0.65 3.29 0.32
CA MET A 168 -0.49 4.37 -0.67
C MET A 168 0.34 5.58 -0.18
N THR A 169 1.06 5.47 0.94
CA THR A 169 1.90 6.56 1.45
C THR A 169 3.16 6.70 0.62
N GLY A 170 3.00 7.27 -0.58
CA GLY A 170 4.11 7.70 -1.41
C GLY A 170 4.85 8.87 -0.76
N SER A 171 6.18 8.90 -0.89
CA SER A 171 7.00 10.08 -0.70
C SER A 171 6.50 11.21 -1.62
N LEU A 172 6.70 12.47 -1.22
CA LEU A 172 6.40 13.65 -2.07
C LEU A 172 7.01 13.54 -3.48
N THR A 173 8.13 12.85 -3.62
CA THR A 173 8.80 12.60 -4.91
C THR A 173 7.99 11.63 -5.77
N SER A 174 7.44 10.56 -5.19
CA SER A 174 6.58 9.63 -5.93
C SER A 174 5.26 10.27 -6.33
N ILE A 175 4.72 11.18 -5.51
CA ILE A 175 3.52 11.96 -5.83
C ILE A 175 3.76 12.83 -7.05
N ARG A 176 4.89 13.56 -7.11
CA ARG A 176 5.23 14.39 -8.28
C ARG A 176 5.34 13.54 -9.54
N LEU A 177 6.03 12.41 -9.47
CA LEU A 177 6.16 11.49 -10.60
C LEU A 177 4.78 10.97 -11.06
N ARG A 178 3.93 10.55 -10.12
CA ARG A 178 2.57 10.05 -10.40
C ARG A 178 1.71 11.12 -11.05
N VAL A 179 1.72 12.35 -10.51
CA VAL A 179 0.96 13.48 -11.09
C VAL A 179 1.46 13.82 -12.50
N THR A 180 2.78 13.81 -12.75
CA THR A 180 3.34 14.05 -14.08
C THR A 180 2.97 12.97 -15.10
N LEU A 181 2.80 11.72 -14.66
CA LEU A 181 2.36 10.62 -15.52
C LEU A 181 0.85 10.63 -15.80
N ILE A 182 0.07 11.28 -14.93
CA ILE A 182 -1.37 11.43 -15.06
C ILE A 182 -1.74 12.67 -15.87
N ALA A 183 -0.92 13.71 -15.83
CA ALA A 183 -1.08 14.93 -16.64
C ALA A 183 -0.69 14.71 -18.10
#